data_38674dceee00cec30b6c340532fb759a
#
_entry.id   38674dceee00cec30b6c340532fb759a
#
_cell.length_a   1.000
_cell.length_b   1.000
_cell.length_c   1.000
_cell.angle_alpha   90.00
_cell.angle_beta   90.00
_cell.angle_gamma   90.00
#
_symmetry.space_group_name_H-M   'P 1'
#
loop_
_entity.id
_entity.type
_entity.pdbx_description
1 polymer ?
#
loop_
_entity_poly.entity_id
_entity_poly.type
_entity_poly.pdbx_seq_one_letter_code
_entity_poly.pdbx_strand_id
1 'polypeptide(L)'
;MTTPTIELKPSARPLSDAEREAILTNPGFGRHFTDHMVTIKWTEGRGWHDGQLVPYGPLSLDPANMTLHYAQEIFEGLKAYRQPDGSVATFRPDKNAKRFQASARRLGMPQLPVETFIEACDVLVQQDRDWVPAHGGEESLYLRPFMIATEVGLGVKPANEYLFLVIASPAGAYFAGGVRPVSIWLSEDRVRAVPGGMGDAKTGGNYAASLLAQAEAAAMGCDQVCYLDAVEHKWVEELGGMNLYFVYGDKIITPSLTGSILEGVTRDSLLTVARDLGYVSEEGRVSIDQWQRDAENGTLTEVFACGTAAVITPVGTVKRTGTEWQQSGGEPGEVTLKLREALLDIQRGISEDKHGWMHRLG
;
A
#
# COMPACT_ATOMS: atom_id res chain seq x y z
N MET A 1 25.74 12.32 -0.34
CA MET A 1 25.13 12.86 0.91
C MET A 1 25.32 11.79 1.96
N THR A 2 25.80 12.13 3.15
CA THR A 2 25.95 11.16 4.26
C THR A 2 24.58 10.79 4.80
N THR A 3 24.33 9.51 4.97
CA THR A 3 23.13 9.00 5.68
C THR A 3 23.14 9.54 7.10
N PRO A 4 22.06 10.18 7.59
CA PRO A 4 22.02 10.64 8.97
C PRO A 4 21.96 9.43 9.91
N THR A 5 22.77 9.41 10.95
CA THR A 5 22.69 8.40 12.02
C THR A 5 21.39 8.58 12.77
N ILE A 6 20.70 7.48 13.09
CA ILE A 6 19.47 7.49 13.91
C ILE A 6 19.86 7.31 15.38
N GLU A 7 19.69 8.36 16.19
CA GLU A 7 19.92 8.33 17.62
C GLU A 7 18.75 7.63 18.33
N LEU A 8 19.04 6.66 19.20
CA LEU A 8 18.02 5.91 19.93
C LEU A 8 17.64 6.63 21.23
N LYS A 9 16.37 7.04 21.34
CA LYS A 9 15.75 7.65 22.54
C LYS A 9 14.47 6.87 22.88
N PRO A 10 14.60 5.62 23.35
CA PRO A 10 13.44 4.76 23.57
C PRO A 10 12.53 5.29 24.68
N SER A 11 11.27 4.88 24.66
CA SER A 11 10.29 5.19 25.68
C SER A 11 10.75 4.66 27.06
N ALA A 12 10.66 5.52 28.07
CA ALA A 12 10.87 5.11 29.45
C ALA A 12 9.66 4.32 30.02
N ARG A 13 8.55 4.30 29.30
CA ARG A 13 7.29 3.63 29.69
C ARG A 13 6.63 3.00 28.47
N PRO A 14 7.23 1.94 27.89
CA PRO A 14 6.56 1.17 26.86
C PRO A 14 5.36 0.44 27.47
N LEU A 15 4.41 0.00 26.63
CA LEU A 15 3.31 -0.86 27.07
C LEU A 15 3.87 -2.16 27.67
N SER A 16 3.22 -2.64 28.73
CA SER A 16 3.54 -3.95 29.30
C SER A 16 3.23 -5.09 28.32
N ASP A 17 3.86 -6.23 28.51
CA ASP A 17 3.63 -7.43 27.69
C ASP A 17 2.14 -7.81 27.66
N ALA A 18 1.47 -7.76 28.83
CA ALA A 18 0.05 -8.09 28.93
C ALA A 18 -0.86 -7.12 28.13
N GLU A 19 -0.56 -5.81 28.17
CA GLU A 19 -1.29 -4.82 27.40
C GLU A 19 -1.06 -4.99 25.90
N ARG A 20 0.19 -5.26 25.50
CA ARG A 20 0.56 -5.52 24.10
C ARG A 20 -0.11 -6.80 23.58
N GLU A 21 -0.07 -7.90 24.33
CA GLU A 21 -0.74 -9.15 23.95
C GLU A 21 -2.24 -9.00 23.81
N ALA A 22 -2.90 -8.24 24.68
CA ALA A 22 -4.31 -7.94 24.56
C ALA A 22 -4.65 -7.23 23.23
N ILE A 23 -3.78 -6.31 22.79
CA ILE A 23 -3.92 -5.66 21.49
C ILE A 23 -3.67 -6.64 20.34
N LEU A 24 -2.59 -7.45 20.42
CA LEU A 24 -2.22 -8.40 19.37
C LEU A 24 -3.24 -9.52 19.14
N THR A 25 -4.08 -9.82 20.14
CA THR A 25 -5.18 -10.79 20.00
C THR A 25 -6.22 -10.35 18.94
N ASN A 26 -6.49 -9.05 18.81
CA ASN A 26 -7.40 -8.50 17.80
C ASN A 26 -7.00 -7.06 17.44
N PRO A 27 -5.89 -6.87 16.73
CA PRO A 27 -5.33 -5.55 16.50
C PRO A 27 -6.16 -4.66 15.56
N GLY A 28 -7.02 -5.26 14.73
CA GLY A 28 -7.68 -4.54 13.65
C GLY A 28 -6.68 -4.05 12.59
N PHE A 29 -6.94 -2.88 12.01
CA PHE A 29 -6.01 -2.22 11.09
C PHE A 29 -5.91 -0.72 11.40
N GLY A 30 -4.68 -0.24 11.69
CA GLY A 30 -4.39 1.18 11.88
C GLY A 30 -5.06 1.83 13.10
N ARG A 31 -5.41 1.06 14.13
CA ARG A 31 -6.08 1.56 15.36
C ARG A 31 -5.14 1.64 16.55
N HIS A 32 -4.14 0.78 16.59
CA HIS A 32 -3.12 0.71 17.64
C HIS A 32 -1.78 0.95 17.01
N PHE A 33 -0.91 1.65 17.71
CA PHE A 33 0.44 1.96 17.24
C PHE A 33 1.45 1.41 18.23
N THR A 34 2.66 1.11 17.74
CA THR A 34 3.75 0.62 18.58
C THR A 34 4.29 1.73 19.48
N ASP A 35 5.19 1.38 20.40
CA ASP A 35 5.68 2.31 21.43
C ASP A 35 6.58 3.42 20.89
N HIS A 36 7.11 3.25 19.66
CA HIS A 36 8.10 4.18 19.10
C HIS A 36 7.75 4.63 17.69
N MET A 37 8.44 5.67 17.24
CA MET A 37 8.46 6.16 15.87
C MET A 37 9.87 6.65 15.52
N VAL A 38 10.21 6.62 14.23
CA VAL A 38 11.44 7.25 13.73
C VAL A 38 11.11 8.59 13.12
N THR A 39 11.96 9.58 13.33
CA THR A 39 11.87 10.92 12.73
C THR A 39 13.22 11.31 12.14
N ILE A 40 13.22 11.92 10.94
CA ILE A 40 14.42 12.47 10.30
C ILE A 40 14.03 13.80 9.65
N LYS A 41 14.76 14.87 9.96
CA LYS A 41 14.53 16.20 9.39
C LYS A 41 15.28 16.39 8.09
N TRP A 42 14.72 17.21 7.25
CA TRP A 42 15.42 17.79 6.10
C TRP A 42 15.25 19.30 6.08
N THR A 43 16.34 20.00 5.81
CA THR A 43 16.34 21.47 5.64
C THR A 43 17.15 21.84 4.41
N GLU A 44 16.65 22.77 3.61
CA GLU A 44 17.34 23.29 2.44
C GLU A 44 18.76 23.76 2.81
N GLY A 45 19.74 23.39 2.00
CA GLY A 45 21.15 23.68 2.25
C GLY A 45 21.85 22.79 3.29
N ARG A 46 21.12 22.11 4.18
CA ARG A 46 21.67 21.17 5.16
C ARG A 46 21.47 19.69 4.74
N GLY A 47 20.40 19.39 4.02
CA GLY A 47 20.02 18.02 3.67
C GLY A 47 19.35 17.28 4.82
N TRP A 48 19.46 15.95 4.85
CA TRP A 48 18.88 15.06 5.88
C TRP A 48 19.72 15.11 7.16
N HIS A 49 19.06 15.28 8.32
CA HIS A 49 19.73 15.44 9.62
C HIS A 49 18.81 15.07 10.79
N ASP A 50 19.35 15.06 12.00
CA ASP A 50 18.64 14.85 13.27
C ASP A 50 17.74 13.60 13.23
N GLY A 51 18.28 12.46 12.74
CA GLY A 51 17.62 11.17 12.77
C GLY A 51 17.45 10.70 14.22
N GLN A 52 16.22 10.33 14.63
CA GLN A 52 15.93 9.86 15.98
C GLN A 52 14.86 8.77 15.97
N LEU A 53 15.03 7.76 16.82
CA LEU A 53 13.94 6.91 17.28
C LEU A 53 13.47 7.49 18.61
N VAL A 54 12.17 7.81 18.69
CA VAL A 54 11.56 8.46 19.86
C VAL A 54 10.27 7.75 20.26
N PRO A 55 9.73 7.97 21.46
CA PRO A 55 8.39 7.48 21.81
C PRO A 55 7.35 7.95 20.80
N TYR A 56 6.41 7.04 20.45
CA TYR A 56 5.26 7.41 19.62
C TYR A 56 4.40 8.47 20.31
N GLY A 57 4.01 9.50 19.58
CA GLY A 57 3.19 10.57 20.13
C GLY A 57 2.75 11.59 19.08
N PRO A 58 1.93 12.56 19.47
CA PRO A 58 1.42 13.59 18.58
C PRO A 58 2.53 14.51 18.08
N LEU A 59 2.36 15.03 16.85
CA LEU A 59 3.21 16.07 16.30
C LEU A 59 2.61 17.45 16.63
N SER A 60 3.48 18.40 17.01
CA SER A 60 3.07 19.80 17.12
C SER A 60 3.39 20.52 15.80
N LEU A 61 2.36 20.98 15.11
CA LEU A 61 2.47 21.70 13.84
C LEU A 61 1.87 23.10 13.97
N ASP A 62 2.53 24.09 13.34
CA ASP A 62 1.96 25.43 13.22
C ASP A 62 0.73 25.38 12.29
N PRO A 63 -0.36 26.12 12.60
CA PRO A 63 -1.55 26.17 11.75
C PRO A 63 -1.27 26.65 10.31
N ALA A 64 -0.24 27.45 10.08
CA ALA A 64 0.20 27.89 8.76
C ALA A 64 1.20 26.93 8.09
N ASN A 65 1.29 25.67 8.56
CA ASN A 65 2.14 24.65 7.97
C ASN A 65 1.69 24.30 6.54
N MET A 66 2.63 24.23 5.60
CA MET A 66 2.32 24.02 4.17
C MET A 66 1.66 22.68 3.87
N THR A 67 1.88 21.63 4.67
CA THR A 67 1.19 20.35 4.50
C THR A 67 -0.32 20.49 4.73
N LEU A 68 -0.72 21.26 5.73
CA LEU A 68 -2.14 21.46 6.08
C LEU A 68 -2.92 22.21 4.98
N HIS A 69 -2.24 23.06 4.20
CA HIS A 69 -2.87 23.89 3.17
C HIS A 69 -2.70 23.36 1.75
N TYR A 70 -1.55 22.75 1.45
CA TYR A 70 -1.19 22.35 0.07
C TYR A 70 -0.87 20.87 -0.08
N ALA A 71 -1.13 20.07 0.96
CA ALA A 71 -0.92 18.61 0.93
C ALA A 71 0.48 18.22 0.43
N GLN A 72 1.53 18.98 0.83
CA GLN A 72 2.90 18.59 0.54
C GLN A 72 3.30 17.43 1.44
N GLU A 73 2.78 16.26 1.12
CA GLU A 73 3.03 15.03 1.84
C GLU A 73 3.00 13.82 0.91
N ILE A 74 3.77 12.80 1.26
CA ILE A 74 3.81 11.50 0.60
C ILE A 74 3.91 10.42 1.65
N PHE A 75 3.44 9.21 1.31
CA PHE A 75 3.50 8.10 2.25
C PHE A 75 3.76 6.76 1.56
N GLU A 76 4.13 5.78 2.35
CA GLU A 76 4.33 4.40 1.96
C GLU A 76 3.59 3.44 2.89
N GLY A 77 3.54 2.19 2.49
CA GLY A 77 3.03 1.10 3.30
C GLY A 77 3.71 -0.20 2.94
N LEU A 78 4.33 -0.82 3.92
CA LEU A 78 4.94 -2.14 3.82
C LEU A 78 4.68 -2.91 5.11
N LYS A 79 5.00 -4.21 5.12
CA LYS A 79 4.74 -5.09 6.26
C LYS A 79 6.02 -5.79 6.71
N ALA A 80 6.15 -5.96 8.02
CA ALA A 80 7.13 -6.84 8.64
C ALA A 80 6.42 -8.11 9.12
N TYR A 81 7.04 -9.26 8.85
CA TYR A 81 6.50 -10.58 9.12
C TYR A 81 7.43 -11.38 10.02
N ARG A 82 6.86 -12.05 11.03
CA ARG A 82 7.58 -13.05 11.83
C ARG A 82 7.83 -14.27 10.96
N GLN A 83 9.09 -14.67 10.85
CA GLN A 83 9.51 -15.85 10.07
C GLN A 83 9.42 -17.12 10.91
N PRO A 84 9.45 -18.34 10.32
CA PRO A 84 9.40 -19.61 11.05
C PRO A 84 10.53 -19.79 12.07
N ASP A 85 11.70 -19.22 11.82
CA ASP A 85 12.87 -19.25 12.69
C ASP A 85 12.83 -18.18 13.82
N GLY A 86 11.71 -17.43 13.91
CA GLY A 86 11.52 -16.33 14.87
C GLY A 86 12.19 -15.01 14.47
N SER A 87 12.95 -14.96 13.39
CA SER A 87 13.44 -13.71 12.81
C SER A 87 12.30 -12.84 12.28
N VAL A 88 12.59 -11.61 11.92
CA VAL A 88 11.62 -10.71 11.27
C VAL A 88 12.17 -10.30 9.92
N ALA A 89 11.29 -10.20 8.92
CA ALA A 89 11.67 -9.74 7.61
C ALA A 89 10.60 -8.80 7.01
N THR A 90 11.04 -7.85 6.18
CA THR A 90 10.17 -6.99 5.36
C THR A 90 10.21 -7.43 3.90
N PHE A 91 9.12 -7.21 3.17
CA PHE A 91 8.99 -7.62 1.78
C PHE A 91 9.29 -6.46 0.83
N ARG A 92 10.37 -6.57 0.05
CA ARG A 92 10.80 -5.61 -0.99
C ARG A 92 10.84 -4.15 -0.52
N PRO A 93 11.45 -3.82 0.62
CA PRO A 93 11.47 -2.44 1.13
C PRO A 93 12.20 -1.48 0.20
N ASP A 94 13.14 -1.98 -0.62
CA ASP A 94 13.84 -1.22 -1.66
C ASP A 94 12.89 -0.67 -2.74
N LYS A 95 11.86 -1.44 -3.11
CA LYS A 95 10.84 -1.00 -4.06
C LYS A 95 9.97 0.09 -3.47
N ASN A 96 9.57 -0.05 -2.21
CA ASN A 96 8.85 1.01 -1.49
C ASN A 96 9.71 2.29 -1.39
N ALA A 97 10.99 2.18 -1.03
CA ALA A 97 11.90 3.31 -0.97
C ALA A 97 12.06 4.03 -2.31
N LYS A 98 12.21 3.29 -3.42
CA LYS A 98 12.30 3.86 -4.78
C LYS A 98 10.99 4.54 -5.19
N ARG A 99 9.82 3.97 -4.85
CA ARG A 99 8.52 4.59 -5.10
C ARG A 99 8.30 5.83 -4.23
N PHE A 100 8.79 5.84 -3.00
CA PHE A 100 8.81 7.01 -2.13
C PHE A 100 9.62 8.16 -2.76
N GLN A 101 10.79 7.85 -3.34
CA GLN A 101 11.58 8.83 -4.10
C GLN A 101 10.84 9.33 -5.36
N ALA A 102 10.14 8.45 -6.08
CA ALA A 102 9.35 8.84 -7.24
C ALA A 102 8.21 9.79 -6.85
N SER A 103 7.50 9.49 -5.75
CA SER A 103 6.46 10.36 -5.19
C SER A 103 7.02 11.71 -4.73
N ALA A 104 8.17 11.72 -4.04
CA ALA A 104 8.85 12.94 -3.63
C ALA A 104 9.22 13.81 -4.84
N ARG A 105 9.83 13.21 -5.86
CA ARG A 105 10.18 13.91 -7.10
C ARG A 105 8.95 14.51 -7.78
N ARG A 106 7.82 13.78 -7.83
CA ARG A 106 6.57 14.25 -8.45
C ARG A 106 6.01 15.49 -7.75
N LEU A 107 6.16 15.60 -6.43
CA LEU A 107 5.66 16.73 -5.62
C LEU A 107 6.72 17.80 -5.37
N GLY A 108 7.91 17.73 -6.00
CA GLY A 108 9.00 18.69 -5.77
C GLY A 108 9.58 18.63 -4.34
N MET A 109 9.48 17.46 -3.68
CA MET A 109 9.98 17.23 -2.33
C MET A 109 11.40 16.60 -2.36
N PRO A 110 12.18 16.70 -1.27
CA PRO A 110 13.50 16.08 -1.21
C PRO A 110 13.41 14.55 -1.26
N GLN A 111 14.32 13.94 -2.00
CA GLN A 111 14.38 12.48 -2.09
C GLN A 111 15.20 11.93 -0.91
N LEU A 112 14.57 11.08 -0.09
CA LEU A 112 15.26 10.33 0.95
C LEU A 112 16.08 9.20 0.30
N PRO A 113 17.37 8.98 0.67
CA PRO A 113 18.15 7.85 0.17
C PRO A 113 17.47 6.51 0.49
N VAL A 114 17.58 5.54 -0.43
CA VAL A 114 16.95 4.20 -0.28
C VAL A 114 17.41 3.53 1.01
N GLU A 115 18.72 3.60 1.27
CA GLU A 115 19.36 2.99 2.45
C GLU A 115 18.82 3.63 3.75
N THR A 116 18.65 4.95 3.76
CA THR A 116 18.09 5.67 4.93
C THR A 116 16.63 5.30 5.19
N PHE A 117 15.82 5.12 4.12
CA PHE A 117 14.44 4.66 4.25
C PHE A 117 14.37 3.26 4.86
N ILE A 118 15.21 2.34 4.38
CA ILE A 118 15.27 0.95 4.88
C ILE A 118 15.76 0.94 6.32
N GLU A 119 16.87 1.63 6.63
CA GLU A 119 17.43 1.74 7.99
C GLU A 119 16.40 2.27 8.99
N ALA A 120 15.63 3.30 8.62
CA ALA A 120 14.59 3.86 9.49
C ALA A 120 13.47 2.84 9.80
N CYS A 121 13.09 2.03 8.81
CA CYS A 121 12.13 0.95 9.02
C CYS A 121 12.72 -0.15 9.91
N ASP A 122 13.97 -0.55 9.65
CA ASP A 122 14.65 -1.62 10.40
C ASP A 122 14.85 -1.25 11.87
N VAL A 123 15.31 -0.03 12.14
CA VAL A 123 15.50 0.48 13.51
C VAL A 123 14.19 0.46 14.29
N LEU A 124 13.09 0.91 13.68
CA LEU A 124 11.78 0.87 14.33
C LEU A 124 11.33 -0.56 14.64
N VAL A 125 11.41 -1.45 13.63
CA VAL A 125 10.99 -2.85 13.79
C VAL A 125 11.86 -3.60 14.80
N GLN A 126 13.16 -3.34 14.83
CA GLN A 126 14.07 -3.94 15.81
C GLN A 126 13.75 -3.49 17.24
N GLN A 127 13.48 -2.18 17.43
CA GLN A 127 13.10 -1.63 18.73
C GLN A 127 11.76 -2.16 19.21
N ASP A 128 10.77 -2.25 18.31
CA ASP A 128 9.40 -2.68 18.60
C ASP A 128 9.14 -4.13 18.17
N ARG A 129 10.18 -4.99 18.21
CA ARG A 129 10.14 -6.37 17.71
C ARG A 129 9.01 -7.21 18.31
N ASP A 130 8.66 -6.96 19.56
CA ASP A 130 7.62 -7.69 20.27
C ASP A 130 6.20 -7.33 19.82
N TRP A 131 6.06 -6.23 19.04
CA TRP A 131 4.83 -5.86 18.38
C TRP A 131 4.58 -6.59 17.06
N VAL A 132 5.59 -7.31 16.53
CA VAL A 132 5.41 -8.14 15.33
C VAL A 132 4.63 -9.38 15.70
N PRO A 133 3.41 -9.58 15.16
CA PRO A 133 2.57 -10.73 15.49
C PRO A 133 3.30 -12.06 15.29
N ALA A 134 2.84 -13.10 16.00
CA ALA A 134 3.42 -14.43 15.90
C ALA A 134 3.31 -15.00 14.48
N HIS A 135 4.25 -15.89 14.12
CA HIS A 135 4.17 -16.64 12.88
C HIS A 135 2.98 -17.63 12.91
N GLY A 136 2.33 -17.82 11.79
CA GLY A 136 1.28 -18.83 11.61
C GLY A 136 -0.05 -18.28 11.08
N GLY A 137 -0.37 -17.02 11.35
CA GLY A 137 -1.55 -16.32 10.83
C GLY A 137 -1.23 -15.39 9.66
N GLU A 138 -2.19 -14.56 9.24
CA GLU A 138 -2.01 -13.50 8.23
C GLU A 138 -1.66 -12.15 8.88
N GLU A 139 -1.57 -12.10 10.18
CA GLU A 139 -1.21 -10.94 10.96
C GLU A 139 0.22 -10.49 10.62
N SER A 140 0.45 -9.20 10.74
CA SER A 140 1.73 -8.58 10.41
C SER A 140 1.90 -7.27 11.16
N LEU A 141 3.11 -6.74 11.21
CA LEU A 141 3.31 -5.35 11.61
C LEU A 141 3.31 -4.46 10.36
N TYR A 142 2.33 -3.59 10.26
CA TYR A 142 2.21 -2.62 9.15
C TYR A 142 3.05 -1.38 9.45
N LEU A 143 3.98 -1.06 8.57
CA LEU A 143 4.80 0.14 8.65
C LEU A 143 4.22 1.24 7.76
N ARG A 144 4.19 2.47 8.28
CA ARG A 144 3.78 3.67 7.58
C ARG A 144 4.91 4.71 7.55
N PRO A 145 5.86 4.57 6.63
CA PRO A 145 6.77 5.67 6.30
C PRO A 145 5.99 6.79 5.62
N PHE A 146 6.27 8.04 6.00
CA PHE A 146 5.67 9.21 5.34
C PHE A 146 6.56 10.44 5.53
N MET A 147 6.36 11.43 4.70
CA MET A 147 7.07 12.71 4.77
C MET A 147 6.08 13.85 4.60
N ILE A 148 6.22 14.86 5.44
CA ILE A 148 5.39 16.07 5.45
C ILE A 148 6.29 17.31 5.36
N ALA A 149 5.80 18.36 4.70
CA ALA A 149 6.40 19.68 4.83
C ALA A 149 6.18 20.23 6.24
N THR A 150 7.19 20.88 6.81
CA THR A 150 7.13 21.49 8.14
C THR A 150 7.34 23.01 8.10
N GLU A 151 7.68 23.59 6.95
CA GLU A 151 7.81 25.03 6.76
C GLU A 151 6.49 25.74 7.05
N VAL A 152 6.60 26.88 7.75
CA VAL A 152 5.48 27.76 8.08
C VAL A 152 5.35 28.83 7.02
N GLY A 153 4.18 28.90 6.37
CA GLY A 153 3.90 29.88 5.34
C GLY A 153 2.70 29.53 4.47
N LEU A 154 2.11 30.54 3.84
CA LEU A 154 0.94 30.38 2.97
C LEU A 154 1.28 30.59 1.48
N GLY A 155 2.58 30.68 1.14
CA GLY A 155 3.02 30.77 -0.26
C GLY A 155 3.04 29.39 -0.93
N VAL A 156 2.51 29.29 -2.15
CA VAL A 156 2.51 28.03 -2.93
C VAL A 156 3.88 27.85 -3.61
N LYS A 157 4.74 27.08 -2.98
CA LYS A 157 6.07 26.68 -3.47
C LYS A 157 6.47 25.35 -2.82
N PRO A 158 7.49 24.64 -3.34
CA PRO A 158 8.12 23.57 -2.57
C PRO A 158 8.65 24.12 -1.23
N ALA A 159 8.41 23.40 -0.14
CA ALA A 159 8.89 23.82 1.18
C ALA A 159 10.43 23.66 1.30
N ASN A 160 11.02 24.44 2.20
CA ASN A 160 12.44 24.34 2.53
C ASN A 160 12.72 23.47 3.77
N GLU A 161 11.65 22.96 4.41
CA GLU A 161 11.74 22.11 5.59
C GLU A 161 10.75 20.96 5.51
N TYR A 162 11.25 19.76 5.79
CA TYR A 162 10.45 18.52 5.80
C TYR A 162 10.81 17.65 6.97
N LEU A 163 9.84 16.83 7.38
CA LEU A 163 10.01 15.78 8.38
C LEU A 163 9.60 14.44 7.76
N PHE A 164 10.54 13.51 7.70
CA PHE A 164 10.28 12.11 7.40
C PHE A 164 10.01 11.37 8.71
N LEU A 165 9.01 10.46 8.68
CA LEU A 165 8.61 9.67 9.83
C LEU A 165 8.36 8.22 9.41
N VAL A 166 8.57 7.30 10.36
CA VAL A 166 8.07 5.92 10.28
C VAL A 166 7.29 5.64 11.55
N ILE A 167 6.04 5.22 11.40
CA ILE A 167 5.20 4.69 12.49
C ILE A 167 4.81 3.26 12.16
N ALA A 168 4.45 2.46 13.15
CA ALA A 168 4.06 1.08 12.97
C ALA A 168 2.77 0.74 13.71
N SER A 169 1.99 -0.20 13.16
CA SER A 169 0.71 -0.64 13.69
C SER A 169 0.58 -2.14 13.48
N PRO A 170 0.30 -2.94 14.52
CA PRO A 170 -0.05 -4.34 14.32
C PRO A 170 -1.34 -4.41 13.50
N ALA A 171 -1.37 -5.30 12.54
CA ALA A 171 -2.48 -5.51 11.63
C ALA A 171 -2.95 -6.95 11.71
N GLY A 172 -4.24 -7.14 11.92
CA GLY A 172 -4.91 -8.44 11.85
C GLY A 172 -5.04 -8.95 10.42
N ALA A 173 -5.58 -10.14 10.28
CA ALA A 173 -5.95 -10.66 8.98
C ALA A 173 -6.94 -9.72 8.29
N TYR A 174 -6.70 -9.39 7.03
CA TYR A 174 -7.60 -8.48 6.28
C TYR A 174 -9.02 -9.05 6.18
N PHE A 175 -9.13 -10.37 6.05
CA PHE A 175 -10.37 -11.13 6.05
C PHE A 175 -10.48 -11.98 7.31
N ALA A 176 -11.00 -11.47 8.40
CA ALA A 176 -11.15 -12.20 9.66
C ALA A 176 -12.03 -13.47 9.55
N GLY A 177 -12.91 -13.55 8.55
CA GLY A 177 -13.78 -14.70 8.26
C GLY A 177 -13.38 -15.54 7.04
N GLY A 178 -12.13 -15.43 6.56
CA GLY A 178 -11.67 -16.04 5.32
C GLY A 178 -11.82 -15.11 4.11
N VAL A 179 -11.12 -15.45 3.02
CA VAL A 179 -11.10 -14.64 1.79
C VAL A 179 -12.50 -14.58 1.20
N ARG A 180 -13.05 -13.38 1.05
CA ARG A 180 -14.37 -13.15 0.44
C ARG A 180 -14.24 -12.17 -0.72
N PRO A 181 -15.03 -12.36 -1.79
CA PRO A 181 -15.08 -11.41 -2.88
C PRO A 181 -15.67 -10.07 -2.44
N VAL A 182 -15.13 -8.99 -3.01
CA VAL A 182 -15.65 -7.63 -2.83
C VAL A 182 -16.56 -7.24 -3.97
N SER A 183 -17.52 -6.37 -3.67
CA SER A 183 -18.38 -5.71 -4.65
C SER A 183 -17.76 -4.39 -5.09
N ILE A 184 -17.86 -4.09 -6.40
CA ILE A 184 -17.23 -2.94 -7.03
C ILE A 184 -18.28 -2.06 -7.68
N TRP A 185 -18.22 -0.75 -7.42
CA TRP A 185 -18.91 0.28 -8.17
C TRP A 185 -17.96 0.87 -9.24
N LEU A 186 -18.38 0.86 -10.50
CA LEU A 186 -17.67 1.52 -11.58
C LEU A 186 -18.06 3.00 -11.62
N SER A 187 -17.08 3.85 -11.35
CA SER A 187 -17.26 5.30 -11.47
C SER A 187 -17.07 5.73 -12.93
N GLU A 188 -18.15 6.12 -13.59
CA GLU A 188 -18.14 6.56 -15.00
C GLU A 188 -17.96 8.08 -15.11
N ASP A 189 -18.36 8.84 -14.09
CA ASP A 189 -18.33 10.32 -14.09
C ASP A 189 -17.10 10.91 -13.38
N ARG A 190 -16.45 10.14 -12.52
CA ARG A 190 -15.30 10.59 -11.74
C ARG A 190 -14.06 9.83 -12.11
N VAL A 191 -12.95 10.55 -12.16
CA VAL A 191 -11.64 9.98 -12.43
C VAL A 191 -10.77 10.04 -11.18
N ARG A 192 -9.92 9.04 -10.97
CA ARG A 192 -8.95 9.01 -9.88
C ARG A 192 -7.76 9.90 -10.17
N ALA A 193 -7.30 9.89 -11.41
CA ALA A 193 -6.11 10.58 -11.88
C ALA A 193 -6.21 10.90 -13.37
N VAL A 194 -5.34 11.78 -13.84
CA VAL A 194 -5.27 12.18 -15.26
C VAL A 194 -3.83 12.02 -15.76
N PRO A 195 -3.61 11.82 -17.08
CA PRO A 195 -2.29 11.86 -17.67
C PRO A 195 -1.55 13.17 -17.33
N GLY A 196 -0.30 13.07 -16.85
CA GLY A 196 0.47 14.23 -16.37
C GLY A 196 0.07 14.75 -14.98
N GLY A 197 -0.95 14.16 -14.36
CA GLY A 197 -1.35 14.41 -12.97
C GLY A 197 -0.46 13.70 -11.94
N MET A 198 -0.99 13.43 -10.76
CA MET A 198 -0.27 12.83 -9.63
C MET A 198 -0.58 11.35 -9.43
N GLY A 199 -1.25 10.67 -10.37
CA GLY A 199 -1.77 9.32 -10.18
C GLY A 199 -0.74 8.26 -9.83
N ASP A 200 0.49 8.42 -10.30
CA ASP A 200 1.63 7.57 -10.04
C ASP A 200 2.36 7.88 -8.71
N ALA A 201 2.02 9.01 -8.05
CA ALA A 201 2.55 9.37 -6.74
C ALA A 201 1.66 8.85 -5.61
N LYS A 202 2.28 8.41 -4.51
CA LYS A 202 1.57 7.99 -3.30
C LYS A 202 1.45 9.17 -2.33
N THR A 203 0.42 10.00 -2.53
CA THR A 203 0.15 11.26 -1.81
C THR A 203 -1.31 11.36 -1.42
N GLY A 204 -1.60 11.97 -0.27
CA GLY A 204 -2.95 12.10 0.29
C GLY A 204 -3.95 12.80 -0.61
N GLY A 205 -3.49 13.71 -1.48
CA GLY A 205 -4.36 14.38 -2.44
C GLY A 205 -5.12 13.41 -3.36
N ASN A 206 -4.47 12.34 -3.83
CA ASN A 206 -5.12 11.30 -4.63
C ASN A 206 -6.19 10.54 -3.84
N TYR A 207 -5.95 10.31 -2.55
CA TYR A 207 -6.88 9.61 -1.67
C TYR A 207 -8.06 10.51 -1.28
N ALA A 208 -7.80 11.78 -0.98
CA ALA A 208 -8.86 12.76 -0.72
C ALA A 208 -9.81 12.91 -1.91
N ALA A 209 -9.29 12.95 -3.13
CA ALA A 209 -10.09 13.00 -4.36
C ALA A 209 -11.00 11.77 -4.55
N SER A 210 -10.66 10.63 -3.96
CA SER A 210 -11.45 9.39 -4.08
C SER A 210 -12.61 9.28 -3.09
N LEU A 211 -12.66 10.12 -2.04
CA LEU A 211 -13.61 9.95 -0.93
C LEU A 211 -15.08 10.07 -1.36
N LEU A 212 -15.40 10.98 -2.28
CA LEU A 212 -16.78 11.13 -2.76
C LEU A 212 -17.23 9.91 -3.58
N ALA A 213 -16.39 9.45 -4.50
CA ALA A 213 -16.71 8.25 -5.27
C ALA A 213 -16.80 6.99 -4.38
N GLN A 214 -15.99 6.90 -3.32
CA GLN A 214 -16.10 5.82 -2.33
C GLN A 214 -17.42 5.90 -1.54
N ALA A 215 -17.88 7.10 -1.19
CA ALA A 215 -19.18 7.29 -0.54
C ALA A 215 -20.34 6.91 -1.49
N GLU A 216 -20.25 7.24 -2.76
CA GLU A 216 -21.21 6.83 -3.80
C GLU A 216 -21.23 5.29 -3.94
N ALA A 217 -20.06 4.64 -4.01
CA ALA A 217 -19.96 3.19 -4.04
C ALA A 217 -20.64 2.53 -2.81
N ALA A 218 -20.38 3.07 -1.63
CA ALA A 218 -21.02 2.59 -0.40
C ALA A 218 -22.55 2.76 -0.42
N ALA A 219 -23.08 3.87 -0.97
CA ALA A 219 -24.51 4.10 -1.13
C ALA A 219 -25.15 3.12 -2.12
N MET A 220 -24.37 2.61 -3.09
CA MET A 220 -24.78 1.55 -4.03
C MET A 220 -24.59 0.13 -3.47
N GLY A 221 -24.19 0.01 -2.21
CA GLY A 221 -23.94 -1.26 -1.53
C GLY A 221 -22.67 -1.95 -2.04
N CYS A 222 -21.67 -1.19 -2.49
CA CYS A 222 -20.38 -1.69 -2.97
C CYS A 222 -19.26 -1.41 -1.96
N ASP A 223 -18.31 -2.34 -1.87
CA ASP A 223 -17.16 -2.26 -0.97
C ASP A 223 -16.08 -1.30 -1.50
N GLN A 224 -15.94 -1.20 -2.83
CA GLN A 224 -14.86 -0.49 -3.50
C GLN A 224 -15.36 0.27 -4.73
N VAL A 225 -14.62 1.31 -5.11
CA VAL A 225 -14.83 2.03 -6.38
C VAL A 225 -13.73 1.65 -7.37
N CYS A 226 -14.10 1.39 -8.62
CA CYS A 226 -13.20 1.21 -9.75
C CYS A 226 -13.24 2.44 -10.65
N TYR A 227 -12.08 2.88 -11.11
CA TYR A 227 -11.93 4.04 -11.98
C TYR A 227 -11.55 3.65 -13.39
N LEU A 228 -12.05 4.44 -14.33
CA LEU A 228 -11.69 4.38 -15.75
C LEU A 228 -10.69 5.49 -16.08
N ASP A 229 -10.03 5.35 -17.22
CA ASP A 229 -9.15 6.37 -17.75
C ASP A 229 -9.88 7.73 -17.95
N ALA A 230 -9.16 8.81 -17.71
CA ALA A 230 -9.74 10.15 -17.72
C ALA A 230 -10.01 10.74 -19.11
N VAL A 231 -9.60 10.07 -20.18
CA VAL A 231 -9.69 10.61 -21.57
C VAL A 231 -10.86 9.98 -22.31
N GLU A 232 -10.95 8.67 -22.33
CA GLU A 232 -11.96 7.92 -23.07
C GLU A 232 -13.09 7.40 -22.17
N HIS A 233 -12.90 7.40 -20.83
CA HIS A 233 -13.81 6.78 -19.84
C HIS A 233 -14.18 5.34 -20.18
N LYS A 234 -13.22 4.60 -20.67
CA LYS A 234 -13.39 3.29 -21.26
C LYS A 234 -12.49 2.23 -20.67
N TRP A 235 -11.24 2.59 -20.42
CA TRP A 235 -10.22 1.65 -20.00
C TRP A 235 -10.16 1.56 -18.47
N VAL A 236 -10.24 0.35 -17.96
CA VAL A 236 -10.11 0.11 -16.50
C VAL A 236 -8.70 0.45 -16.07
N GLU A 237 -8.58 1.25 -15.02
CA GLU A 237 -7.29 1.62 -14.43
C GLU A 237 -7.05 0.84 -13.12
N GLU A 238 -7.60 1.31 -12.01
CA GLU A 238 -7.43 0.69 -10.70
C GLU A 238 -8.61 1.00 -9.78
N LEU A 239 -8.65 0.34 -8.63
CA LEU A 239 -9.56 0.70 -7.54
C LEU A 239 -9.03 1.92 -6.76
N GLY A 240 -9.79 2.42 -5.81
CA GLY A 240 -9.40 3.56 -4.98
C GLY A 240 -8.02 3.42 -4.30
N GLY A 241 -7.60 2.21 -3.95
CA GLY A 241 -6.33 1.93 -3.28
C GLY A 241 -5.65 0.63 -3.67
N MET A 242 -6.08 -0.05 -4.74
CA MET A 242 -5.58 -1.35 -5.18
C MET A 242 -5.51 -1.46 -6.69
N ASN A 243 -4.49 -2.16 -7.21
CA ASN A 243 -4.39 -2.50 -8.63
C ASN A 243 -5.30 -3.69 -8.96
N LEU A 244 -5.68 -3.85 -10.23
CA LEU A 244 -6.54 -4.92 -10.73
C LEU A 244 -5.80 -5.92 -11.61
N TYR A 245 -6.31 -7.15 -11.62
CA TYR A 245 -5.89 -8.26 -12.48
C TYR A 245 -7.09 -8.98 -13.06
N PHE A 246 -6.98 -9.41 -14.32
CA PHE A 246 -8.00 -10.11 -15.11
C PHE A 246 -7.45 -11.46 -15.56
N VAL A 247 -8.14 -12.55 -15.26
CA VAL A 247 -7.72 -13.94 -15.54
C VAL A 247 -8.53 -14.52 -16.69
N TYR A 248 -7.84 -14.88 -17.76
CA TYR A 248 -8.37 -15.51 -18.96
C TYR A 248 -7.73 -16.91 -19.12
N GLY A 249 -8.17 -17.87 -18.31
CA GLY A 249 -7.57 -19.20 -18.28
C GLY A 249 -6.11 -19.17 -17.77
N ASP A 250 -5.16 -19.44 -18.65
CA ASP A 250 -3.73 -19.40 -18.35
C ASP A 250 -3.09 -18.01 -18.53
N LYS A 251 -3.85 -17.04 -19.06
CA LYS A 251 -3.40 -15.68 -19.29
C LYS A 251 -3.93 -14.72 -18.21
N ILE A 252 -3.05 -13.90 -17.66
CA ILE A 252 -3.37 -12.94 -16.61
C ILE A 252 -2.93 -11.53 -17.08
N ILE A 253 -3.87 -10.58 -17.08
CA ILE A 253 -3.64 -9.21 -17.54
C ILE A 253 -3.83 -8.24 -16.38
N THR A 254 -2.91 -7.29 -16.23
CA THR A 254 -3.09 -6.11 -15.36
C THR A 254 -3.01 -4.84 -16.19
N PRO A 255 -3.78 -3.79 -15.87
CA PRO A 255 -3.69 -2.52 -16.58
C PRO A 255 -2.26 -1.98 -16.66
N SER A 256 -1.85 -1.57 -17.87
CA SER A 256 -0.53 -0.99 -18.13
C SER A 256 -0.36 0.33 -17.37
N LEU A 257 0.84 0.59 -16.88
CA LEU A 257 1.16 1.84 -16.19
C LEU A 257 1.16 3.00 -17.21
N THR A 258 0.26 3.94 -17.02
CA THR A 258 0.02 5.07 -17.92
C THR A 258 0.44 6.42 -17.32
N GLY A 259 0.98 6.42 -16.09
CA GLY A 259 1.27 7.62 -15.31
C GLY A 259 0.07 8.10 -14.48
N SER A 260 -1.11 7.48 -14.64
CA SER A 260 -2.30 7.68 -13.80
C SER A 260 -2.50 6.54 -12.78
N ILE A 261 -1.84 5.41 -12.96
CA ILE A 261 -1.93 4.21 -12.11
C ILE A 261 -0.72 4.13 -11.19
N LEU A 262 -0.95 3.80 -9.91
CA LEU A 262 0.13 3.60 -8.96
C LEU A 262 0.91 2.31 -9.29
N GLU A 263 2.24 2.42 -9.37
CA GLU A 263 3.14 1.27 -9.52
C GLU A 263 3.16 0.45 -8.23
N GLY A 264 2.20 -0.49 -8.10
CA GLY A 264 2.06 -1.31 -6.89
C GLY A 264 3.19 -2.32 -6.74
N VAL A 265 3.82 -2.39 -5.54
CA VAL A 265 4.85 -3.40 -5.24
C VAL A 265 4.25 -4.80 -5.29
N THR A 266 3.05 -4.98 -4.75
CA THR A 266 2.31 -6.25 -4.85
C THR A 266 1.98 -6.59 -6.31
N ARG A 267 1.54 -5.59 -7.09
CA ARG A 267 1.28 -5.74 -8.53
C ARG A 267 2.53 -6.23 -9.28
N ASP A 268 3.65 -5.55 -9.11
CA ASP A 268 4.92 -5.95 -9.76
C ASP A 268 5.36 -7.36 -9.34
N SER A 269 5.19 -7.72 -8.08
CA SER A 269 5.50 -9.06 -7.57
C SER A 269 4.60 -10.14 -8.18
N LEU A 270 3.30 -9.88 -8.33
CA LEU A 270 2.34 -10.85 -8.88
C LEU A 270 2.57 -11.14 -10.36
N LEU A 271 3.08 -10.20 -11.15
CA LEU A 271 3.52 -10.47 -12.53
C LEU A 271 4.61 -11.55 -12.58
N THR A 272 5.50 -11.56 -11.60
CA THR A 272 6.57 -12.54 -11.49
C THR A 272 6.05 -13.88 -10.90
N VAL A 273 5.32 -13.83 -9.78
CA VAL A 273 4.74 -15.02 -9.15
C VAL A 273 3.83 -15.79 -10.12
N ALA A 274 3.05 -15.09 -10.94
CA ALA A 274 2.21 -15.73 -11.95
C ALA A 274 3.05 -16.52 -12.97
N ARG A 275 4.17 -15.95 -13.43
CA ARG A 275 5.09 -16.66 -14.36
C ARG A 275 5.75 -17.87 -13.70
N ASP A 276 6.15 -17.75 -12.43
CA ASP A 276 6.74 -18.85 -11.67
C ASP A 276 5.75 -20.04 -11.53
N LEU A 277 4.46 -19.74 -11.48
CA LEU A 277 3.37 -20.72 -11.43
C LEU A 277 2.93 -21.22 -12.83
N GLY A 278 3.59 -20.77 -13.90
CA GLY A 278 3.34 -21.21 -15.27
C GLY A 278 2.27 -20.42 -16.03
N TYR A 279 1.75 -19.33 -15.48
CA TYR A 279 0.81 -18.45 -16.19
C TYR A 279 1.53 -17.45 -17.12
N VAL A 280 0.86 -17.06 -18.19
CA VAL A 280 1.28 -15.95 -19.04
C VAL A 280 0.78 -14.64 -18.44
N SER A 281 1.66 -13.88 -17.79
CA SER A 281 1.28 -12.60 -17.18
C SER A 281 1.82 -11.42 -17.97
N GLU A 282 0.96 -10.46 -18.27
CA GLU A 282 1.29 -9.29 -19.07
C GLU A 282 0.58 -8.01 -18.58
N GLU A 283 1.13 -6.89 -19.00
CA GLU A 283 0.47 -5.59 -18.89
C GLU A 283 -0.34 -5.33 -20.16
N GLY A 284 -1.57 -4.84 -20.01
CA GLY A 284 -2.45 -4.61 -21.14
C GLY A 284 -3.55 -3.61 -20.83
N ARG A 285 -4.52 -3.49 -21.73
CA ARG A 285 -5.71 -2.68 -21.50
C ARG A 285 -6.94 -3.58 -21.53
N VAL A 286 -7.85 -3.38 -20.59
CA VAL A 286 -9.16 -4.04 -20.55
C VAL A 286 -10.20 -2.92 -20.53
N SER A 287 -11.12 -2.90 -21.53
CA SER A 287 -12.21 -1.95 -21.51
C SER A 287 -13.34 -2.45 -20.63
N ILE A 288 -14.15 -1.52 -20.11
CA ILE A 288 -15.31 -1.88 -19.28
C ILE A 288 -16.31 -2.77 -20.03
N ASP A 289 -16.57 -2.49 -21.31
CA ASP A 289 -17.47 -3.30 -22.12
C ASP A 289 -16.89 -4.68 -22.45
N GLN A 290 -15.56 -4.79 -22.56
CA GLN A 290 -14.87 -6.06 -22.68
C GLN A 290 -14.99 -6.84 -21.37
N TRP A 291 -14.76 -6.22 -20.22
CA TRP A 291 -14.89 -6.86 -18.91
C TRP A 291 -16.29 -7.46 -18.73
N GLN A 292 -17.34 -6.66 -18.94
CA GLN A 292 -18.73 -7.14 -18.82
C GLN A 292 -19.01 -8.31 -19.77
N ARG A 293 -18.77 -8.14 -21.06
CA ARG A 293 -19.03 -9.16 -22.08
C ARG A 293 -18.27 -10.45 -21.81
N ASP A 294 -16.99 -10.37 -21.45
CA ASP A 294 -16.13 -11.54 -21.26
C ASP A 294 -16.44 -12.26 -19.93
N ALA A 295 -16.93 -11.54 -18.92
CA ALA A 295 -17.48 -12.13 -17.70
C ALA A 295 -18.80 -12.87 -17.98
N GLU A 296 -19.73 -12.27 -18.71
CA GLU A 296 -21.04 -12.86 -19.05
C GLU A 296 -20.91 -14.10 -19.92
N ASN A 297 -19.94 -14.15 -20.84
CA ASN A 297 -19.71 -15.30 -21.71
C ASN A 297 -18.74 -16.34 -21.12
N GLY A 298 -18.17 -16.10 -19.93
CA GLY A 298 -17.27 -17.01 -19.22
C GLY A 298 -15.84 -17.04 -19.76
N THR A 299 -15.45 -16.17 -20.70
CA THR A 299 -14.06 -16.08 -21.19
C THR A 299 -13.13 -15.48 -20.15
N LEU A 300 -13.59 -14.44 -19.46
CA LEU A 300 -12.93 -13.88 -18.28
C LEU A 300 -13.38 -14.65 -17.05
N THR A 301 -12.49 -15.49 -16.52
CA THR A 301 -12.84 -16.44 -15.44
C THR A 301 -12.78 -15.81 -14.07
N GLU A 302 -11.77 -14.94 -13.79
CA GLU A 302 -11.59 -14.34 -12.48
C GLU A 302 -11.12 -12.88 -12.61
N VAL A 303 -11.47 -12.07 -11.62
CA VAL A 303 -10.89 -10.73 -11.43
C VAL A 303 -10.50 -10.60 -9.96
N PHE A 304 -9.35 -10.01 -9.71
CA PHE A 304 -8.92 -9.70 -8.35
C PHE A 304 -8.20 -8.36 -8.25
N ALA A 305 -8.28 -7.76 -7.08
CA ALA A 305 -7.52 -6.59 -6.70
C ALA A 305 -6.32 -6.98 -5.85
N CYS A 306 -5.24 -6.19 -5.86
CA CYS A 306 -4.08 -6.43 -5.04
C CYS A 306 -3.48 -5.15 -4.44
N GLY A 307 -2.93 -5.29 -3.24
CA GLY A 307 -2.25 -4.21 -2.52
C GLY A 307 -1.59 -4.71 -1.24
N THR A 308 -0.78 -3.90 -0.60
CA THR A 308 -0.02 -4.29 0.59
C THR A 308 -0.93 -4.74 1.75
N ALA A 309 -2.04 -4.04 2.00
CA ALA A 309 -2.91 -4.34 3.14
C ALA A 309 -3.66 -5.67 2.93
N ALA A 310 -4.35 -5.82 1.82
CA ALA A 310 -5.22 -6.95 1.52
C ALA A 310 -4.52 -8.13 0.83
N VAL A 311 -3.27 -7.95 0.38
CA VAL A 311 -2.50 -8.88 -0.46
C VAL A 311 -3.20 -9.10 -1.80
N ILE A 312 -4.18 -9.99 -1.87
CA ILE A 312 -5.09 -10.20 -3.00
C ILE A 312 -6.52 -10.29 -2.47
N THR A 313 -7.43 -9.61 -3.18
CA THR A 313 -8.87 -9.58 -2.88
C THR A 313 -9.65 -9.96 -4.13
N PRO A 314 -10.41 -11.07 -4.13
CA PRO A 314 -11.27 -11.44 -5.26
C PRO A 314 -12.35 -10.39 -5.51
N VAL A 315 -12.75 -10.23 -6.77
CA VAL A 315 -13.92 -9.44 -7.17
C VAL A 315 -15.09 -10.36 -7.42
N GLY A 316 -16.24 -10.10 -6.78
CA GLY A 316 -17.44 -10.93 -6.92
C GLY A 316 -18.51 -10.23 -7.76
N THR A 317 -18.95 -9.07 -7.35
CA THR A 317 -20.01 -8.30 -8.04
C THR A 317 -19.44 -7.00 -8.59
N VAL A 318 -19.81 -6.67 -9.82
CA VAL A 318 -19.49 -5.38 -10.42
C VAL A 318 -20.78 -4.68 -10.79
N LYS A 319 -20.92 -3.42 -10.35
CA LYS A 319 -22.09 -2.58 -10.64
C LYS A 319 -21.67 -1.31 -11.38
N ARG A 320 -22.49 -0.90 -12.34
CA ARG A 320 -22.43 0.40 -12.99
C ARG A 320 -23.84 0.93 -13.21
N THR A 321 -23.99 2.14 -13.69
CA THR A 321 -25.31 2.74 -13.94
C THR A 321 -26.17 1.83 -14.81
N GLY A 322 -27.29 1.36 -14.24
CA GLY A 322 -28.30 0.58 -14.96
C GLY A 322 -27.99 -0.91 -15.17
N THR A 323 -26.86 -1.44 -14.72
CA THR A 323 -26.54 -2.86 -14.85
C THR A 323 -25.57 -3.36 -13.78
N GLU A 324 -25.62 -4.66 -13.53
CA GLU A 324 -24.66 -5.37 -12.66
C GLU A 324 -24.38 -6.76 -13.25
N TRP A 325 -23.22 -7.32 -12.94
CA TRP A 325 -22.85 -8.70 -13.29
C TRP A 325 -22.03 -9.35 -12.19
N GLN A 326 -22.01 -10.68 -12.23
CA GLN A 326 -21.19 -11.49 -11.32
C GLN A 326 -19.87 -11.85 -11.99
N GLN A 327 -18.79 -11.78 -11.21
CA GLN A 327 -17.47 -12.31 -11.58
C GLN A 327 -17.25 -13.61 -10.81
N SER A 328 -16.73 -14.65 -11.47
CA SER A 328 -16.45 -15.97 -10.84
C SER A 328 -17.65 -16.58 -10.10
N GLY A 329 -18.88 -16.33 -10.56
CA GLY A 329 -20.08 -16.76 -9.84
C GLY A 329 -20.27 -16.17 -8.45
N GLY A 330 -19.55 -15.11 -8.12
CA GLY A 330 -19.56 -14.47 -6.80
C GLY A 330 -18.62 -15.11 -5.78
N GLU A 331 -17.81 -16.10 -6.19
CA GLU A 331 -16.88 -16.83 -5.32
C GLU A 331 -15.41 -16.50 -5.63
N PRO A 332 -14.46 -16.75 -4.69
CA PRO A 332 -13.04 -16.62 -4.97
C PRO A 332 -12.59 -17.63 -6.05
N GLY A 333 -11.91 -17.14 -7.10
CA GLY A 333 -11.40 -18.00 -8.14
C GLY A 333 -10.14 -18.78 -7.71
N GLU A 334 -9.92 -19.95 -8.34
CA GLU A 334 -8.80 -20.86 -8.03
C GLU A 334 -7.43 -20.21 -8.30
N VAL A 335 -7.30 -19.49 -9.43
CA VAL A 335 -6.05 -18.79 -9.78
C VAL A 335 -5.75 -17.68 -8.79
N THR A 336 -6.78 -16.93 -8.40
CA THR A 336 -6.69 -15.87 -7.40
C THR A 336 -6.18 -16.39 -6.06
N LEU A 337 -6.74 -17.50 -5.57
CA LEU A 337 -6.33 -18.12 -4.31
C LEU A 337 -4.91 -18.69 -4.39
N LYS A 338 -4.55 -19.34 -5.49
CA LYS A 338 -3.22 -19.89 -5.72
C LYS A 338 -2.13 -18.80 -5.76
N LEU A 339 -2.39 -17.67 -6.43
CA LEU A 339 -1.48 -16.53 -6.45
C LEU A 339 -1.33 -15.90 -5.06
N ARG A 340 -2.44 -15.82 -4.33
CA ARG A 340 -2.45 -15.27 -2.96
C ARG A 340 -1.63 -16.12 -2.01
N GLU A 341 -1.84 -17.41 -2.01
CA GLU A 341 -1.08 -18.37 -1.20
C GLU A 341 0.42 -18.32 -1.52
N ALA A 342 0.78 -18.41 -2.80
CA ALA A 342 2.18 -18.35 -3.23
C ALA A 342 2.90 -17.07 -2.78
N LEU A 343 2.24 -15.91 -2.87
CA LEU A 343 2.83 -14.65 -2.42
C LEU A 343 2.94 -14.58 -0.89
N LEU A 344 1.91 -15.02 -0.17
CA LEU A 344 1.93 -15.08 1.31
C LEU A 344 3.02 -16.03 1.82
N ASP A 345 3.20 -17.17 1.17
CA ASP A 345 4.21 -18.17 1.55
C ASP A 345 5.63 -17.60 1.43
N ILE A 346 5.91 -16.80 0.38
CA ILE A 346 7.18 -16.08 0.26
C ILE A 346 7.32 -15.06 1.39
N GLN A 347 6.30 -14.24 1.63
CA GLN A 347 6.33 -13.18 2.64
C GLN A 347 6.51 -13.72 4.07
N ARG A 348 5.98 -14.90 4.33
CA ARG A 348 6.01 -15.56 5.65
C ARG A 348 7.15 -16.56 5.80
N GLY A 349 8.00 -16.71 4.77
CA GLY A 349 9.14 -17.63 4.80
C GLY A 349 8.77 -19.13 4.82
N ILE A 350 7.56 -19.45 4.35
CA ILE A 350 7.09 -20.83 4.19
C ILE A 350 7.69 -21.45 2.93
N SER A 351 7.74 -20.68 1.84
CA SER A 351 8.40 -21.07 0.59
C SER A 351 9.73 -20.35 0.41
N GLU A 352 10.58 -20.91 -0.46
CA GLU A 352 11.86 -20.32 -0.82
C GLU A 352 11.68 -18.96 -1.52
N ASP A 353 12.42 -17.96 -1.08
CA ASP A 353 12.51 -16.65 -1.74
C ASP A 353 13.51 -16.68 -2.91
N LYS A 354 13.09 -17.20 -4.06
CA LYS A 354 13.90 -17.33 -5.27
C LYS A 354 14.36 -15.99 -5.86
N HIS A 355 13.72 -14.91 -5.47
CA HIS A 355 13.93 -13.57 -6.05
C HIS A 355 14.70 -12.63 -5.14
N GLY A 356 15.03 -13.06 -3.90
CA GLY A 356 15.70 -12.21 -2.91
C GLY A 356 14.85 -11.01 -2.50
N TRP A 357 13.54 -11.21 -2.37
CA TRP A 357 12.60 -10.15 -2.02
C TRP A 357 12.48 -9.87 -0.52
N MET A 358 12.85 -10.86 0.29
CA MET A 358 12.75 -10.74 1.75
C MET A 358 14.01 -10.10 2.32
N HIS A 359 13.85 -8.91 2.87
CA HIS A 359 14.89 -8.23 3.63
C HIS A 359 14.79 -8.65 5.11
N ARG A 360 15.73 -9.48 5.57
CA ARG A 360 15.79 -9.96 6.95
C ARG A 360 16.42 -8.91 7.85
N LEU A 361 15.75 -8.63 8.97
CA LEU A 361 16.30 -7.77 10.01
C LEU A 361 17.21 -8.61 10.89
N GLY A 362 18.41 -8.12 11.09
CA GLY A 362 19.45 -8.76 11.90
C GLY A 362 19.14 -8.86 13.39
#